data_96b8d56b29a6b7582a3267126967640e
#
_entry.id   96b8d56b29a6b7582a3267126967640e
#
_cell.length_a   1.000
_cell.length_b   1.000
_cell.length_c   1.000
_cell.angle_alpha   90.00
_cell.angle_beta   90.00
_cell.angle_gamma   90.00
#
_symmetry.space_group_name_H-M   'P 1'
#
loop_
_entity.id
_entity.type
_entity.pdbx_description
1 polymer ?
#
loop_
_entity_poly.entity_id
_entity_poly.type
_entity_poly.pdbx_seq_one_letter_code
_entity_poly.pdbx_strand_id
1 'polypeptide(L)'
;MNNKYGSIVAIEPKSGEILALVNSPGYDPNLLVGRERSERYRSLNNDSIGKPLFDRGLQGQYPPGSTFKIINALIGLQENIIKQETTFKCDGGHFYARNSFMKCHTSEPTFTNLNNAVYTSCNLSLIHI
;
A
#
# COMPACT_ATOMS: atom_id res chain seq x y z
N MET A 1 1.95 -18.01 5.51
CA MET A 1 1.22 -17.47 4.31
C MET A 1 1.09 -18.57 3.26
N ASN A 2 0.10 -19.47 3.36
CA ASN A 2 -0.04 -20.64 2.49
C ASN A 2 -0.13 -20.23 1.01
N ASN A 3 0.91 -20.45 0.24
CA ASN A 3 1.01 -20.19 -1.21
C ASN A 3 0.60 -18.75 -1.65
N LYS A 4 0.75 -17.74 -0.78
CA LYS A 4 0.50 -16.35 -1.10
C LYS A 4 1.82 -15.62 -1.31
N TYR A 5 1.82 -14.66 -2.22
CA TYR A 5 2.96 -13.78 -2.50
C TYR A 5 2.78 -12.47 -1.76
N GLY A 6 3.77 -12.06 -1.02
CA GLY A 6 3.69 -10.81 -0.26
C GLY A 6 4.74 -10.70 0.82
N SER A 7 4.63 -9.64 1.61
CA SER A 7 5.45 -9.42 2.80
C SER A 7 4.61 -8.91 3.97
N ILE A 8 5.10 -9.15 5.17
CA ILE A 8 4.58 -8.57 6.40
C ILE A 8 5.74 -7.88 7.08
N VAL A 9 5.54 -6.61 7.40
CA VAL A 9 6.51 -5.78 8.13
C VAL A 9 5.83 -5.25 9.38
N ALA A 10 6.44 -5.45 10.54
CA ALA A 10 6.00 -4.87 11.80
C ALA A 10 7.10 -3.95 12.33
N ILE A 11 6.71 -2.72 12.66
CA ILE A 11 7.63 -1.68 13.13
C ILE A 11 7.11 -1.12 14.45
N GLU A 12 7.98 -0.95 15.44
CA GLU A 12 7.68 -0.21 16.66
C GLU A 12 7.61 1.30 16.35
N PRO A 13 6.44 1.96 16.53
CA PRO A 13 6.29 3.34 16.07
C PRO A 13 7.17 4.36 16.81
N LYS A 14 7.54 4.08 18.06
CA LYS A 14 8.34 5.01 18.89
C LYS A 14 9.82 4.97 18.56
N SER A 15 10.37 3.78 18.38
CA SER A 15 11.80 3.57 18.15
C SER A 15 12.17 3.41 16.68
N GLY A 16 11.20 3.02 15.84
CA GLY A 16 11.45 2.64 14.45
C GLY A 16 12.04 1.24 14.29
N GLU A 17 12.13 0.47 15.37
CA GLU A 17 12.67 -0.89 15.34
C GLU A 17 11.80 -1.83 14.50
N ILE A 18 12.44 -2.64 13.66
CA ILE A 18 11.75 -3.66 12.88
C ILE A 18 11.55 -4.89 13.75
N LEU A 19 10.31 -5.13 14.18
CA LEU A 19 9.93 -6.28 15.00
C LEU A 19 9.76 -7.55 14.17
N ALA A 20 9.33 -7.42 12.93
CA ALA A 20 9.21 -8.52 11.98
C ALA A 20 9.34 -8.03 10.54
N LEU A 21 10.03 -8.81 9.72
CA LEU A 21 10.14 -8.64 8.28
C LEU A 21 10.08 -10.03 7.64
N VAL A 22 8.92 -10.35 7.06
CA VAL A 22 8.65 -11.70 6.53
C VAL A 22 8.24 -11.58 5.07
N ASN A 23 8.88 -12.38 4.22
CA ASN A 23 8.57 -12.48 2.79
C ASN A 23 7.98 -13.86 2.46
N SER A 24 7.06 -13.91 1.51
CA SER A 24 6.50 -15.15 0.97
C SER A 24 6.41 -15.07 -0.56
N PRO A 25 6.83 -16.12 -1.28
CA PRO A 25 7.57 -17.27 -0.79
C PRO A 25 8.94 -16.88 -0.22
N GLY A 26 9.36 -17.58 0.81
CA GLY A 26 10.71 -17.52 1.34
C GLY A 26 11.53 -18.71 0.88
N TYR A 27 12.74 -18.84 1.39
CA TYR A 27 13.62 -19.99 1.20
C TYR A 27 14.29 -20.34 2.51
N ASP A 28 14.78 -21.58 2.61
CA ASP A 28 15.61 -22.01 3.74
C ASP A 28 17.05 -21.50 3.53
N PRO A 29 17.60 -20.64 4.40
CA PRO A 29 18.97 -20.15 4.29
C PRO A 29 20.03 -21.25 4.28
N ASN A 30 19.76 -22.41 4.88
CA ASN A 30 20.65 -23.55 4.88
C ASN A 30 20.89 -24.13 3.49
N LEU A 31 20.02 -23.85 2.52
CA LEU A 31 20.22 -24.20 1.12
C LEU A 31 21.42 -23.47 0.50
N LEU A 32 21.80 -22.32 1.07
CA LEU A 32 22.88 -21.49 0.54
C LEU A 32 24.23 -21.73 1.22
N VAL A 33 24.37 -22.85 1.96
CA VAL A 33 25.63 -23.27 2.56
C VAL A 33 26.10 -24.60 2.00
N GLY A 34 27.39 -24.87 2.12
CA GLY A 34 28.01 -26.14 1.68
C GLY A 34 28.36 -26.18 0.19
N ARG A 35 28.70 -27.36 -0.29
CA ARG A 35 29.25 -27.57 -1.66
C ARG A 35 28.20 -27.36 -2.76
N GLU A 36 26.95 -27.62 -2.48
CA GLU A 36 25.83 -27.52 -3.45
C GLU A 36 25.21 -26.11 -3.53
N ARG A 37 25.75 -25.14 -2.78
CA ARG A 37 25.16 -23.79 -2.68
C ARG A 37 24.93 -23.14 -4.04
N SER A 38 25.88 -23.32 -4.97
CA SER A 38 25.81 -22.66 -6.28
C SER A 38 24.68 -23.18 -7.15
N GLU A 39 24.41 -24.47 -7.09
CA GLU A 39 23.31 -25.10 -7.80
C GLU A 39 21.97 -24.71 -7.18
N ARG A 40 21.87 -24.77 -5.85
CA ARG A 40 20.68 -24.35 -5.11
C ARG A 40 20.37 -22.87 -5.28
N TYR A 41 21.40 -22.00 -5.27
CA TYR A 41 21.22 -20.59 -5.58
C TYR A 41 20.67 -20.37 -6.99
N ARG A 42 21.20 -21.05 -7.99
CA ARG A 42 20.69 -20.97 -9.37
C ARG A 42 19.24 -21.42 -9.45
N SER A 43 18.88 -22.50 -8.77
CA SER A 43 17.48 -22.96 -8.70
C SER A 43 16.55 -21.89 -8.12
N LEU A 44 16.92 -21.29 -6.97
CA LEU A 44 16.14 -20.22 -6.34
C LEU A 44 16.07 -18.96 -7.21
N ASN A 45 17.17 -18.61 -7.88
CA ASN A 45 17.25 -17.44 -8.73
C ASN A 45 16.46 -17.59 -10.05
N ASN A 46 16.37 -18.80 -10.57
CA ASN A 46 15.64 -19.10 -11.79
C ASN A 46 14.12 -19.28 -11.57
N ASP A 47 13.67 -19.33 -10.34
CA ASP A 47 12.23 -19.33 -10.02
C ASP A 47 11.63 -17.94 -10.31
N SER A 48 11.22 -17.75 -11.56
CA SER A 48 10.62 -16.50 -12.05
C SER A 48 9.23 -16.22 -11.48
N ILE A 49 8.55 -17.24 -10.97
CA ILE A 49 7.19 -17.14 -10.40
C ILE A 49 7.28 -16.82 -8.92
N GLY A 50 7.94 -17.68 -8.16
CA GLY A 50 8.08 -17.55 -6.71
C GLY A 50 8.97 -16.39 -6.31
N LYS A 51 10.06 -16.21 -7.05
CA LYS A 51 11.11 -15.21 -6.73
C LYS A 51 11.48 -15.21 -5.25
N PRO A 52 11.89 -16.35 -4.68
CA PRO A 52 12.10 -16.47 -3.25
C PRO A 52 13.27 -15.62 -2.71
N LEU A 53 14.23 -15.26 -3.58
CA LEU A 53 15.33 -14.37 -3.25
C LEU A 53 14.95 -12.87 -3.29
N PHE A 54 13.78 -12.52 -3.83
CA PHE A 54 13.33 -11.14 -3.90
C PHE A 54 12.71 -10.70 -2.58
N ASP A 55 13.36 -9.75 -1.91
CA ASP A 55 12.83 -9.15 -0.67
C ASP A 55 11.69 -8.19 -1.00
N ARG A 56 10.46 -8.69 -0.87
CA ARG A 56 9.24 -7.92 -1.18
C ARG A 56 8.99 -6.80 -0.17
N GLY A 57 9.45 -6.95 1.05
CA GLY A 57 9.30 -5.96 2.09
C GLY A 57 10.17 -4.72 1.87
N LEU A 58 11.36 -4.91 1.30
CA LEU A 58 12.32 -3.82 1.07
C LEU A 58 12.35 -3.35 -0.39
N GLN A 59 12.17 -4.23 -1.34
CA GLN A 59 12.36 -3.95 -2.77
C GLN A 59 11.06 -3.89 -3.55
N GLY A 60 9.95 -4.37 -2.96
CA GLY A 60 8.65 -4.40 -3.63
C GLY A 60 8.08 -2.99 -3.81
N GLN A 61 7.67 -2.67 -5.04
CA GLN A 61 7.00 -1.42 -5.38
C GLN A 61 5.53 -1.72 -5.68
N TYR A 62 4.66 -1.38 -4.76
CA TYR A 62 3.23 -1.63 -4.86
C TYR A 62 2.45 -0.32 -4.77
N PRO A 63 1.33 -0.18 -5.50
CA PRO A 63 0.44 0.96 -5.32
C PRO A 63 -0.04 1.02 -3.86
N PRO A 64 0.12 2.15 -3.17
CA PRO A 64 -0.23 2.26 -1.75
C PRO A 64 -1.73 2.20 -1.49
N GLY A 65 -2.54 2.47 -2.52
CA GLY A 65 -4.00 2.50 -2.39
C GLY A 65 -4.49 3.54 -1.39
N SER A 66 -5.66 3.24 -0.72
CA SER A 66 -6.33 4.20 0.19
C SER A 66 -5.50 4.61 1.40
N THR A 67 -4.43 3.90 1.73
CA THR A 67 -3.53 4.31 2.82
C THR A 67 -2.81 5.62 2.51
N PHE A 68 -2.57 5.92 1.23
CA PHE A 68 -1.95 7.16 0.80
C PHE A 68 -2.85 8.40 1.01
N LYS A 69 -4.15 8.22 1.14
CA LYS A 69 -5.11 9.31 1.40
C LYS A 69 -4.83 10.06 2.70
N ILE A 70 -4.31 9.37 3.71
CA ILE A 70 -3.91 9.99 4.99
C ILE A 70 -2.78 10.99 4.74
N ILE A 71 -1.80 10.63 3.90
CA ILE A 71 -0.69 11.51 3.53
C ILE A 71 -1.20 12.73 2.76
N ASN A 72 -2.10 12.52 1.78
CA ASN A 72 -2.71 13.64 1.05
C ASN A 72 -3.47 14.59 2.00
N ALA A 73 -4.26 14.04 2.93
CA ALA A 73 -4.98 14.86 3.91
C ALA A 73 -4.03 15.70 4.78
N LEU A 74 -2.91 15.11 5.24
CA LEU A 74 -1.90 15.82 6.01
C LEU A 74 -1.23 16.93 5.20
N ILE A 75 -0.88 16.67 3.94
CA ILE A 75 -0.33 17.68 3.03
C ILE A 75 -1.33 18.82 2.84
N GLY A 76 -2.60 18.48 2.53
CA GLY A 76 -3.63 19.50 2.34
C GLY A 76 -3.86 20.40 3.56
N LEU A 77 -3.78 19.84 4.77
CA LEU A 77 -3.82 20.61 6.02
C LEU A 77 -2.56 21.46 6.21
N GLN A 78 -1.39 20.92 5.95
CA GLN A 78 -0.11 21.63 6.11
C GLN A 78 0.00 22.82 5.15
N GLU A 79 -0.42 22.62 3.90
CA GLU A 79 -0.42 23.66 2.86
C GLU A 79 -1.62 24.63 2.97
N ASN A 80 -2.48 24.47 3.98
CA ASN A 80 -3.71 25.25 4.18
C ASN A 80 -4.68 25.25 2.98
N ILE A 81 -4.63 24.22 2.14
CA ILE A 81 -5.55 24.00 1.02
C ILE A 81 -6.92 23.60 1.56
N ILE A 82 -6.92 22.78 2.62
CA ILE A 82 -8.12 22.35 3.33
C ILE A 82 -8.00 22.63 4.82
N LYS A 83 -9.15 22.70 5.48
CA LYS A 83 -9.28 22.78 6.93
C LYS A 83 -10.05 21.54 7.42
N GLN A 84 -10.01 21.29 8.71
CA GLN A 84 -10.73 20.16 9.30
C GLN A 84 -12.24 20.24 9.04
N GLU A 85 -12.79 21.46 8.99
CA GLU A 85 -14.21 21.74 8.74
C GLU A 85 -14.59 21.78 7.26
N THR A 86 -13.60 21.71 6.36
CA THR A 86 -13.87 21.74 4.92
C THR A 86 -14.77 20.56 4.54
N THR A 87 -15.86 20.87 3.85
CA THR A 87 -16.81 19.85 3.38
C THR A 87 -16.70 19.66 1.88
N PHE A 88 -16.81 18.42 1.47
CA PHE A 88 -16.75 18.00 0.06
C PHE A 88 -18.08 17.34 -0.31
N LYS A 89 -18.57 17.61 -1.51
CA LYS A 89 -19.70 16.90 -2.08
C LYS A 89 -19.21 15.66 -2.79
N CYS A 90 -19.70 14.50 -2.38
CA CYS A 90 -19.40 13.22 -3.04
C CYS A 90 -20.63 12.76 -3.84
N ASP A 91 -20.51 12.74 -5.15
CA ASP A 91 -21.59 12.36 -6.09
C ASP A 91 -21.40 10.92 -6.63
N GLY A 92 -20.84 10.03 -5.80
CA GLY A 92 -20.67 8.62 -6.15
C GLY A 92 -19.43 8.30 -7.00
N GLY A 93 -18.71 9.29 -7.49
CA GLY A 93 -17.47 9.10 -8.24
C GLY A 93 -17.03 10.32 -9.03
N HIS A 94 -15.87 10.23 -9.67
CA HIS A 94 -15.26 11.34 -10.40
C HIS A 94 -14.51 10.85 -11.63
N PHE A 95 -14.56 11.65 -12.71
CA PHE A 95 -13.72 11.46 -13.88
C PHE A 95 -12.36 12.13 -13.65
N TYR A 96 -11.30 11.33 -13.56
CA TYR A 96 -9.94 11.84 -13.43
C TYR A 96 -9.20 11.93 -14.77
N ALA A 97 -9.76 11.35 -15.82
CA ALA A 97 -9.36 11.49 -17.22
C ALA A 97 -10.56 11.29 -18.14
N ARG A 98 -10.39 11.65 -19.43
CA ARG A 98 -11.48 11.70 -20.42
C ARG A 98 -12.41 10.47 -20.45
N ASN A 99 -11.86 9.26 -20.21
CA ASN A 99 -12.61 7.99 -20.22
C ASN A 99 -12.35 7.14 -18.97
N SER A 100 -11.82 7.74 -17.90
CA SER A 100 -11.43 7.00 -16.69
C SER A 100 -12.21 7.55 -15.50
N PHE A 101 -13.15 6.76 -15.03
CA PHE A 101 -14.02 7.09 -13.90
C PHE A 101 -13.59 6.34 -12.65
N MET A 102 -13.40 7.06 -11.56
CA MET A 102 -13.14 6.48 -10.25
C MET A 102 -14.42 6.50 -9.42
N LYS A 103 -14.96 5.32 -9.17
CA LYS A 103 -16.16 5.15 -8.35
C LYS A 103 -15.84 5.36 -6.87
N CYS A 104 -16.72 6.05 -6.17
CA CYS A 104 -16.69 6.11 -4.71
C CYS A 104 -17.51 4.98 -4.09
N HIS A 105 -17.30 4.73 -2.79
CA HIS A 105 -18.05 3.69 -2.08
C HIS A 105 -19.52 4.08 -1.80
N THR A 106 -19.80 5.38 -1.76
CA THR A 106 -21.17 5.91 -1.61
C THR A 106 -21.79 6.07 -2.97
N SER A 107 -22.99 5.55 -3.16
CA SER A 107 -23.76 5.67 -4.40
C SER A 107 -24.63 6.93 -4.44
N GLU A 108 -24.85 7.57 -3.31
CA GLU A 108 -25.71 8.75 -3.20
C GLU A 108 -24.88 10.02 -2.90
N PRO A 109 -25.34 11.19 -3.40
CA PRO A 109 -24.69 12.45 -3.11
C PRO A 109 -24.68 12.73 -1.62
N THR A 110 -23.49 12.84 -1.04
CA THR A 110 -23.30 13.14 0.38
C THR A 110 -22.30 14.25 0.56
N PHE A 111 -22.52 15.11 1.57
CA PHE A 111 -21.50 16.03 2.02
C PHE A 111 -20.67 15.35 3.12
N THR A 112 -19.37 15.35 2.97
CA THR A 112 -18.46 14.75 3.92
C THR A 112 -17.38 15.74 4.32
N ASN A 113 -17.06 15.80 5.60
CA ASN A 113 -15.90 16.55 6.10
C ASN A 113 -14.64 15.66 6.03
N LEU A 114 -13.49 16.23 6.35
CA LEU A 114 -12.21 15.52 6.26
C LEU A 114 -12.19 14.23 7.10
N ASN A 115 -12.70 14.26 8.33
CA ASN A 115 -12.73 13.08 9.20
C ASN A 115 -13.57 11.95 8.59
N ASN A 116 -14.78 12.28 8.16
CA ASN A 116 -15.66 11.29 7.50
C ASN A 116 -15.08 10.81 6.18
N ALA A 117 -14.43 11.67 5.41
CA ALA A 117 -13.78 11.30 4.16
C ALA A 117 -12.67 10.27 4.35
N VAL A 118 -11.86 10.44 5.39
CA VAL A 118 -10.81 9.47 5.77
C VAL A 118 -11.45 8.19 6.30
N TYR A 119 -12.42 8.29 7.21
CA TYR A 119 -13.11 7.14 7.80
C TYR A 119 -13.82 6.27 6.77
N THR A 120 -14.55 6.88 5.84
CA THR A 120 -15.26 6.16 4.77
C THR A 120 -14.39 5.87 3.56
N SER A 121 -13.12 6.29 3.59
CA SER A 121 -12.21 6.18 2.45
C SER A 121 -12.78 6.80 1.16
N CYS A 122 -13.42 7.96 1.27
CA CYS A 122 -14.02 8.64 0.14
C CYS A 122 -12.95 9.00 -0.90
N ASN A 123 -13.11 8.52 -2.13
CA ASN A 123 -12.16 8.79 -3.20
C ASN A 123 -12.23 10.25 -3.66
N LEU A 124 -13.44 10.81 -3.71
CA LEU A 124 -13.67 12.12 -4.28
C LEU A 124 -13.05 13.25 -3.44
N SER A 125 -13.33 13.24 -2.15
CA SER A 125 -12.86 14.29 -1.24
C SER A 125 -11.33 14.34 -1.09
N LEU A 126 -10.65 13.22 -1.30
CA LEU A 126 -9.19 13.11 -1.15
C LEU A 126 -8.42 13.13 -2.49
N ILE A 127 -9.13 13.31 -3.62
CA ILE A 127 -8.56 13.60 -4.94
C ILE A 127 -8.54 15.11 -5.19
N HIS A 128 -9.42 15.87 -4.56
CA HIS A 128 -9.52 17.32 -4.72
C HIS A 128 -8.52 18.14 -3.85
N ILE A 129 -7.63 17.42 -3.17
CA ILE A 129 -6.56 18.04 -2.35
C ILE A 129 -5.28 18.23 -3.21
#